data_1e7d6db62aa643cd58c5e8c1a82b0adf
#
_entry.id   1e7d6db62aa643cd58c5e8c1a82b0adf
#
_cell.length_a   1.000
_cell.length_b   1.000
_cell.length_c   1.000
_cell.angle_alpha   90.00
_cell.angle_beta   90.00
_cell.angle_gamma   90.00
#
_symmetry.space_group_name_H-M   'P 1'
#
loop_
_entity.id
_entity.type
_entity.pdbx_description
1 polymer ?
#
loop_
_entity_poly.entity_id
_entity_poly.type
_entity_poly.pdbx_seq_one_letter_code
_entity_poly.pdbx_strand_id
1 'polypeptide(L)'
;MNYEIKFLKDAYKYLQRQNSSTRNRILDHLNILSENPRHPELDIKRMQGVENQFRLRVGSYRVVYSIVDNELIIIVIRIGSRGDVYKS
;
A
#
# COMPACT_ATOMS: atom_id res chain seq x y z
N MET A 1 -8.46 14.68 -7.15
CA MET A 1 -9.44 13.61 -6.99
C MET A 1 -8.84 12.50 -6.12
N ASN A 2 -9.63 11.98 -5.21
CA ASN A 2 -9.14 10.96 -4.29
C ASN A 2 -9.52 9.57 -4.76
N TYR A 3 -8.58 8.67 -4.63
CA TYR A 3 -8.84 7.25 -4.83
C TYR A 3 -9.43 6.66 -3.56
N GLU A 4 -10.31 5.69 -3.72
CA GLU A 4 -10.83 4.93 -2.60
C GLU A 4 -9.83 3.82 -2.27
N ILE A 5 -9.49 3.66 -0.98
CA ILE A 5 -8.58 2.61 -0.54
C ILE A 5 -9.39 1.42 -0.08
N LYS A 6 -9.14 0.27 -0.68
CA LYS A 6 -9.74 -1.00 -0.26
C LYS A 6 -8.63 -1.96 0.15
N PHE A 7 -8.93 -2.84 1.09
CA PHE A 7 -7.95 -3.80 1.59
C PHE A 7 -8.43 -5.21 1.32
N LEU A 8 -7.55 -6.05 0.81
CA LEU A 8 -7.80 -7.48 0.85
C LEU A 8 -7.70 -7.96 2.30
N LYS A 9 -8.37 -9.07 2.57
CA LYS A 9 -8.55 -9.57 3.93
C LYS A 9 -7.23 -9.69 4.71
N ASP A 10 -6.22 -10.30 4.10
CA ASP A 10 -4.95 -10.53 4.78
C ASP A 10 -4.21 -9.22 5.06
N ALA A 11 -4.28 -8.27 4.14
CA ALA A 11 -3.67 -6.96 4.33
C ALA A 11 -4.34 -6.23 5.49
N TYR A 12 -5.67 -6.27 5.54
CA TYR A 12 -6.41 -5.63 6.60
C TYR A 12 -6.09 -6.25 7.96
N LYS A 13 -6.04 -7.58 8.03
CA LYS A 13 -5.69 -8.27 9.26
C LYS A 13 -4.29 -7.92 9.74
N TYR A 14 -3.34 -7.87 8.82
CA TYR A 14 -1.97 -7.50 9.16
C TYR A 14 -1.93 -6.12 9.78
N LEU A 15 -2.61 -5.16 9.14
CA LEU A 15 -2.64 -3.79 9.62
C LEU A 15 -3.25 -3.70 11.03
N GLN A 16 -4.32 -4.44 11.29
CA GLN A 16 -4.98 -4.41 12.58
C GLN A 16 -4.12 -4.99 13.70
N ARG A 17 -3.18 -5.86 13.38
CA ARG A 17 -2.28 -6.45 14.38
C ARG A 17 -1.15 -5.53 14.78
N GLN A 18 -0.93 -4.46 14.05
CA GLN A 18 0.15 -3.54 14.36
C GLN A 18 -0.25 -2.64 15.51
N ASN A 19 0.75 -2.11 16.24
CA ASN A 19 0.46 -1.11 17.25
C ASN A 19 -0.05 0.16 16.59
N SER A 20 -0.65 1.06 17.39
CA SER A 20 -1.30 2.24 16.84
C SER A 20 -0.33 3.16 16.11
N SER A 21 0.91 3.24 16.59
CA SER A 21 1.92 4.09 15.94
C SER A 21 2.24 3.61 14.54
N THR A 22 2.49 2.32 14.37
CA THR A 22 2.78 1.71 13.07
C THR A 22 1.57 1.80 12.15
N ARG A 23 0.40 1.45 12.68
CA ARG A 23 -0.83 1.47 11.91
C ARG A 23 -1.14 2.87 11.38
N ASN A 24 -1.02 3.87 12.23
CA ASN A 24 -1.28 5.26 11.83
C ASN A 24 -0.28 5.74 10.79
N ARG A 25 0.97 5.33 10.92
CA ARG A 25 2.00 5.69 9.94
C ARG A 25 1.69 5.12 8.57
N ILE A 26 1.27 3.86 8.51
CA ILE A 26 0.89 3.22 7.25
C ILE A 26 -0.34 3.91 6.67
N LEU A 27 -1.35 4.17 7.51
CA LEU A 27 -2.57 4.83 7.05
C LEU A 27 -2.31 6.24 6.55
N ASP A 28 -1.40 6.98 7.19
CA ASP A 28 -1.04 8.32 6.72
C ASP A 28 -0.43 8.28 5.33
N HIS A 29 0.46 7.30 5.08
CA HIS A 29 1.05 7.14 3.75
C HIS A 29 0.00 6.74 2.72
N LEU A 30 -0.93 5.86 3.10
CA LEU A 30 -2.01 5.46 2.20
C LEU A 30 -2.93 6.63 1.89
N ASN A 31 -3.14 7.51 2.87
CA ASN A 31 -3.95 8.70 2.64
C ASN A 31 -3.31 9.63 1.61
N ILE A 32 -2.00 9.84 1.72
CA ILE A 32 -1.27 10.63 0.71
C ILE A 32 -1.38 9.95 -0.65
N LEU A 33 -1.20 8.64 -0.68
CA LEU A 33 -1.31 7.87 -1.91
C LEU A 33 -2.69 8.02 -2.56
N SER A 34 -3.75 8.04 -1.74
CA SER A 34 -5.11 8.18 -2.25
C SER A 34 -5.35 9.53 -2.90
N GLU A 35 -4.67 10.55 -2.41
CA GLU A 35 -4.79 11.89 -2.98
C GLU A 35 -3.95 12.04 -4.24
N ASN A 36 -2.77 11.43 -4.25
CA ASN A 36 -1.87 11.50 -5.39
C ASN A 36 -1.01 10.24 -5.47
N PRO A 37 -1.39 9.27 -6.31
CA PRO A 37 -0.62 8.02 -6.42
C PRO A 37 0.80 8.20 -6.95
N ARG A 38 1.14 9.40 -7.42
CA ARG A 38 2.48 9.70 -7.93
C ARG A 38 3.18 10.77 -7.11
N HIS A 39 2.76 10.91 -5.86
CA HIS A 39 3.35 11.92 -4.99
C HIS A 39 4.85 11.69 -4.85
N PRO A 40 5.67 12.73 -5.08
CA PRO A 40 7.13 12.57 -5.13
C PRO A 40 7.76 12.19 -3.79
N GLU A 41 7.08 12.44 -2.68
CA GLU A 41 7.60 12.09 -1.36
C GLU A 41 7.34 10.62 -1.00
N LEU A 42 6.54 9.91 -1.78
CA LEU A 42 6.28 8.50 -1.54
C LEU A 42 7.33 7.64 -2.22
N ASP A 43 7.83 6.65 -1.50
CA ASP A 43 8.79 5.70 -2.05
C ASP A 43 8.04 4.55 -2.71
N ILE A 44 7.79 4.71 -4.00
CA ILE A 44 6.97 3.77 -4.76
C ILE A 44 7.80 3.14 -5.86
N LYS A 45 7.68 1.83 -6.00
CA LYS A 45 8.29 1.10 -7.10
C LYS A 45 7.26 0.21 -7.76
N ARG A 46 7.39 0.06 -9.07
CA ARG A 46 6.54 -0.82 -9.85
C ARG A 46 6.97 -2.27 -9.61
N MET A 47 6.00 -3.15 -9.43
CA MET A 47 6.28 -4.58 -9.28
C MET A 47 6.57 -5.20 -10.62
N GLN A 48 7.66 -5.96 -10.71
CA GLN A 48 8.04 -6.61 -11.95
C GLN A 48 7.11 -7.77 -12.26
N GLY A 49 6.76 -7.91 -13.52
CA GLY A 49 5.99 -9.06 -14.00
C GLY A 49 4.50 -8.98 -13.73
N VAL A 50 4.02 -7.93 -13.09
CA VAL A 50 2.60 -7.78 -12.78
C VAL A 50 2.17 -6.36 -13.12
N GLU A 51 1.23 -6.24 -14.03
CA GLU A 51 0.72 -4.93 -14.43
C GLU A 51 -0.09 -4.30 -13.30
N ASN A 52 0.02 -2.99 -13.18
CA ASN A 52 -0.78 -2.17 -12.26
C ASN A 52 -0.55 -2.51 -10.79
N GLN A 53 0.53 -3.21 -10.46
CA GLN A 53 0.90 -3.46 -9.08
C GLN A 53 2.16 -2.69 -8.72
N PHE A 54 2.15 -2.14 -7.52
CA PHE A 54 3.20 -1.27 -7.03
C PHE A 54 3.51 -1.60 -5.58
N ARG A 55 4.68 -1.17 -5.14
CA ARG A 55 5.09 -1.32 -3.77
C ARG A 55 5.36 0.06 -3.18
N LEU A 56 4.72 0.34 -2.06
CA LEU A 56 4.97 1.55 -1.28
C LEU A 56 5.79 1.17 -0.05
N ARG A 57 6.89 1.86 0.13
CA ARG A 57 7.74 1.66 1.30
C ARG A 57 7.33 2.62 2.40
N VAL A 58 7.09 2.10 3.60
CA VAL A 58 6.74 2.88 4.78
C VAL A 58 7.68 2.44 5.91
N GLY A 59 8.82 3.12 6.05
CA GLY A 59 9.83 2.70 7.00
C GLY A 59 10.35 1.31 6.67
N SER A 60 10.24 0.38 7.62
CA SER A 60 10.64 -1.01 7.41
C SER A 60 9.50 -1.86 6.84
N TYR A 61 8.37 -1.26 6.55
CA TYR A 61 7.20 -1.98 6.03
C TYR A 61 7.07 -1.78 4.53
N ARG A 62 6.40 -2.73 3.90
CA ARG A 62 6.10 -2.69 2.46
C ARG A 62 4.61 -2.89 2.26
N VAL A 63 4.03 -2.08 1.41
CA VAL A 63 2.62 -2.17 1.06
C VAL A 63 2.54 -2.46 -0.43
N VAL A 64 2.01 -3.62 -0.79
CA VAL A 64 1.78 -3.97 -2.20
C VAL A 64 0.34 -3.63 -2.53
N TYR A 65 0.14 -2.88 -3.60
CA TYR A 65 -1.19 -2.44 -3.98
C TYR A 65 -1.35 -2.43 -5.48
N SER A 66 -2.59 -2.44 -5.91
CA SER A 66 -2.98 -2.35 -7.30
C SER A 66 -3.80 -1.08 -7.50
N ILE A 67 -3.66 -0.45 -8.67
CA ILE A 67 -4.43 0.74 -9.01
C ILE A 67 -5.43 0.39 -10.10
N VAL A 68 -6.69 0.72 -9.86
CA VAL A 68 -7.75 0.61 -10.86
C VAL A 68 -8.14 2.04 -11.23
N ASP A 69 -7.44 2.59 -12.22
CA ASP A 69 -7.55 4.01 -12.55
C ASP A 69 -8.94 4.45 -12.97
N ASN A 70 -9.60 3.64 -13.80
CA ASN A 70 -10.91 4.00 -14.31
C ASN A 70 -12.00 3.99 -13.25
N GLU A 71 -11.74 3.37 -12.10
CA GLU A 71 -12.67 3.34 -10.98
C GLU A 71 -12.20 4.17 -9.79
N LEU A 72 -11.00 4.73 -9.89
CA LEU A 72 -10.37 5.52 -8.83
C LEU A 72 -10.29 4.71 -7.53
N ILE A 73 -9.80 3.47 -7.64
CA ILE A 73 -9.66 2.56 -6.51
C ILE A 73 -8.21 2.11 -6.40
N ILE A 74 -7.72 2.08 -5.18
CA ILE A 74 -6.44 1.45 -4.85
C ILE A 74 -6.74 0.27 -3.94
N ILE A 75 -6.30 -0.91 -4.35
CA ILE A 75 -6.52 -2.14 -3.59
C ILE A 75 -5.22 -2.55 -2.93
N VAL A 76 -5.20 -2.53 -1.60
CA VAL A 76 -4.04 -2.96 -0.83
C VAL A 76 -4.09 -4.48 -0.75
N ILE A 77 -3.14 -5.12 -1.40
CA ILE A 77 -3.11 -6.57 -1.56
C ILE A 77 -2.38 -7.22 -0.40
N ARG A 78 -1.27 -6.64 0.02
CA ARG A 78 -0.40 -7.24 1.04
C ARG A 78 0.36 -6.15 1.78
N ILE A 79 0.51 -6.34 3.08
CA ILE A 79 1.35 -5.51 3.92
C ILE A 79 2.29 -6.45 4.68
N GLY A 80 3.54 -6.08 4.79
CA GLY A 80 4.50 -6.88 5.53
C GLY A 80 5.72 -6.08 5.91
N SER A 81 6.52 -6.65 6.78
CA SER A 81 7.80 -6.08 7.14
C SER A 81 8.83 -6.49 6.08
N ARG A 82 10.02 -5.91 6.20
CA ARG A 82 11.09 -6.18 5.25
C ARG A 82 11.33 -7.68 5.07
N GLY A 83 11.26 -8.15 3.84
CA GLY A 83 11.48 -9.54 3.48
C GLY A 83 10.23 -10.36 3.35
N ASP A 84 9.20 -10.07 4.13
CA ASP A 84 7.96 -10.87 4.12
C ASP A 84 7.19 -10.70 2.82
N VAL A 85 7.18 -9.48 2.29
CA VAL A 85 6.37 -9.14 1.11
C VAL A 85 6.93 -9.77 -0.16
N TYR A 86 8.22 -10.09 -0.17
CA TYR A 86 8.88 -10.63 -1.35
C TYR A 86 8.89 -12.15 -1.37
N LYS A 87 8.45 -12.77 -0.29
CA LYS A 87 8.31 -14.23 -0.23
C LYS A 87 6.88 -14.58 -0.61
N SER A 88 6.72 -15.01 -1.78
CA SER A 88 5.39 -15.38 -2.25
C SER A 88 5.28 -16.89 -2.38
#